data_d9b25b94b3899c358eac024b3a07ebff
#
_entry.id   d9b25b94b3899c358eac024b3a07ebff
#
_cell.length_a   1.000
_cell.length_b   1.000
_cell.length_c   1.000
_cell.angle_alpha   90.00
_cell.angle_beta   90.00
_cell.angle_gamma   90.00
#
_symmetry.space_group_name_H-M   'P 1'
#
loop_
_entity.id
_entity.type
_entity.pdbx_description
1 polymer ?
#
loop_
_entity_poly.entity_id
_entity_poly.type
_entity_poly.pdbx_seq_one_letter_code
_entity_poly.pdbx_strand_id
1 'polypeptide(L)'
;PNTYLISSRIDWAPYYEYAIKAAMNGEAIDADWTGTLATGSVVLTDLNENVAAEGTAEAIADATAKLESGELHVFDCSTFTSAITSYMADVDTDPDYTPDTEVVQDGYLAESTARSAPYFQLMIDGIDLLDTNFG
;
A
#
# COMPACT_ATOMS: atom_id res chain seq x y z
N PRO A 1 12.02 -23.97 2.11
CA PRO A 1 10.74 -24.12 1.40
C PRO A 1 10.87 -23.55 -0.01
N ASN A 2 10.38 -24.28 -1.01
CA ASN A 2 10.60 -23.95 -2.43
C ASN A 2 9.48 -23.05 -3.00
N THR A 3 8.64 -22.47 -2.16
CA THR A 3 7.48 -21.66 -2.58
C THR A 3 7.55 -20.19 -2.11
N TYR A 4 8.51 -19.89 -1.24
CA TYR A 4 8.74 -18.54 -0.74
C TYR A 4 9.76 -17.84 -1.63
N LEU A 5 9.42 -16.72 -2.20
CA LEU A 5 10.32 -15.91 -3.02
C LEU A 5 10.84 -14.68 -2.25
N ILE A 6 9.95 -13.82 -1.78
CA ILE A 6 10.22 -12.58 -1.04
C ILE A 6 8.97 -12.18 -0.29
N SER A 7 9.11 -11.39 0.77
CA SER A 7 7.98 -10.78 1.50
C SER A 7 8.28 -9.33 1.82
N SER A 8 7.22 -8.57 2.03
CA SER A 8 7.31 -7.31 2.74
C SER A 8 7.22 -7.54 4.25
N ARG A 9 7.87 -6.69 5.02
CA ARG A 9 7.73 -6.59 6.48
C ARG A 9 7.63 -5.15 6.91
N ILE A 10 7.05 -4.91 8.07
CA ILE A 10 7.03 -3.58 8.70
C ILE A 10 8.27 -3.46 9.59
N ASP A 11 8.99 -2.34 9.44
CA ASP A 11 10.02 -1.89 10.37
C ASP A 11 9.50 -0.72 11.18
N TRP A 12 9.40 -0.90 12.47
CA TRP A 12 8.88 0.11 13.40
C TRP A 12 9.93 1.14 13.84
N ALA A 13 11.21 0.90 13.55
CA ALA A 13 12.28 1.77 13.99
C ALA A 13 12.11 3.23 13.52
N PRO A 14 11.74 3.53 12.25
CA PRO A 14 11.51 4.90 11.82
C PRO A 14 10.41 5.62 12.60
N TYR A 15 9.31 4.94 12.92
CA TYR A 15 8.25 5.52 13.74
C TYR A 15 8.71 5.79 15.19
N TYR A 16 9.38 4.84 15.82
CA TYR A 16 9.88 5.04 17.17
C TYR A 16 10.89 6.17 17.24
N GLU A 17 11.77 6.28 16.25
CA GLU A 17 12.72 7.38 16.16
C GLU A 17 12.01 8.74 16.03
N TYR A 18 11.00 8.83 15.18
CA TYR A 18 10.15 10.01 15.04
C TYR A 18 9.48 10.37 16.38
N ALA A 19 8.76 9.44 17.00
CA ALA A 19 8.01 9.68 18.22
C ALA A 19 8.90 10.08 19.41
N ILE A 20 10.08 9.43 19.54
CA ILE A 20 11.06 9.77 20.59
C ILE A 20 11.62 11.19 20.36
N LYS A 21 11.97 11.55 19.11
CA LYS A 21 12.47 12.88 18.78
C LYS A 21 11.43 13.96 19.08
N ALA A 22 10.18 13.75 18.67
CA ALA A 22 9.08 14.67 18.96
C ALA A 22 8.92 14.87 20.48
N ALA A 23 8.87 13.78 21.25
CA ALA A 23 8.75 13.85 22.70
C ALA A 23 9.95 14.57 23.38
N MET A 24 11.17 14.33 22.92
CA MET A 24 12.38 15.01 23.43
C MET A 24 12.37 16.51 23.13
N ASN A 25 11.81 16.92 22.00
CA ASN A 25 11.68 18.31 21.60
C ASN A 25 10.46 19.02 22.23
N GLY A 26 9.58 18.30 22.92
CA GLY A 26 8.31 18.82 23.42
C GLY A 26 7.28 19.09 22.31
N GLU A 27 7.42 18.43 21.19
CA GLU A 27 6.51 18.48 20.05
C GLU A 27 5.39 17.44 20.22
N ALA A 28 4.22 17.73 19.63
CA ALA A 28 3.14 16.74 19.60
C ALA A 28 3.49 15.62 18.62
N ILE A 29 3.18 14.38 19.01
CA ILE A 29 3.24 13.24 18.10
C ILE A 29 1.97 13.28 17.25
N ASP A 30 2.11 13.13 15.93
CA ASP A 30 0.97 13.12 15.02
C ASP A 30 -0.01 11.99 15.37
N ALA A 31 -1.30 12.27 15.23
CA ALA A 31 -2.36 11.29 15.51
C ALA A 31 -2.37 10.14 14.46
N ASP A 32 -1.88 10.45 13.26
CA ASP A 32 -1.71 9.49 12.18
C ASP A 32 -0.31 9.61 11.58
N TRP A 33 0.34 8.48 11.33
CA TRP A 33 1.66 8.41 10.73
C TRP A 33 1.73 7.25 9.74
N THR A 34 1.98 7.57 8.48
CA THR A 34 2.05 6.58 7.41
C THR A 34 3.49 6.23 7.08
N GLY A 35 3.84 4.96 7.27
CA GLY A 35 5.13 4.40 6.87
C GLY A 35 5.10 3.88 5.44
N THR A 36 6.15 4.15 4.68
CA THR A 36 6.30 3.76 3.28
C THR A 36 7.65 3.08 3.03
N LEU A 37 7.88 2.62 1.80
CA LEU A 37 9.22 2.20 1.34
C LEU A 37 10.24 3.33 1.51
N ALA A 38 9.89 4.55 1.09
CA ALA A 38 10.77 5.72 1.17
C ALA A 38 11.12 6.11 2.62
N THR A 39 10.23 5.90 3.60
CA THR A 39 10.52 6.14 5.01
C THR A 39 11.29 4.98 5.67
N GLY A 40 11.46 3.86 4.99
CA GLY A 40 12.08 2.66 5.53
C GLY A 40 11.20 1.85 6.49
N SER A 41 9.91 2.17 6.59
CA SER A 41 8.98 1.41 7.43
C SER A 41 8.38 0.20 6.73
N VAL A 42 8.30 0.23 5.41
CA VAL A 42 8.03 -0.95 4.59
C VAL A 42 9.35 -1.40 3.99
N VAL A 43 9.76 -2.62 4.27
CA VAL A 43 11.02 -3.19 3.77
C VAL A 43 10.79 -4.58 3.20
N LEU A 44 11.55 -4.93 2.18
CA LEU A 44 11.55 -6.27 1.63
C LEU A 44 12.51 -7.16 2.42
N THR A 45 12.15 -8.43 2.56
CA THR A 45 13.07 -9.47 3.05
C THR A 45 14.10 -9.82 1.98
N ASP A 46 15.11 -10.62 2.34
CA ASP A 46 16.05 -11.13 1.38
C ASP A 46 15.34 -11.99 0.31
N LEU A 47 15.77 -11.84 -0.94
CA LEU A 47 15.30 -12.65 -2.05
C LEU A 47 15.79 -14.09 -1.88
N ASN A 48 14.88 -15.05 -2.00
CA ASN A 48 15.26 -16.46 -2.05
C ASN A 48 15.76 -16.84 -3.44
N GLU A 49 17.05 -16.71 -3.64
CA GLU A 49 17.71 -16.99 -4.94
C GLU A 49 17.54 -18.42 -5.42
N ASN A 50 17.23 -19.38 -4.53
CA ASN A 50 17.06 -20.79 -4.92
C ASN A 50 15.78 -21.03 -5.75
N VAL A 51 14.82 -20.09 -5.72
CA VAL A 51 13.54 -20.20 -6.43
C VAL A 51 13.30 -19.01 -7.36
N ALA A 52 14.16 -18.00 -7.32
CA ALA A 52 14.07 -16.84 -8.18
C ALA A 52 14.40 -17.19 -9.62
N ALA A 53 13.59 -16.74 -10.56
CA ALA A 53 13.90 -16.80 -11.98
C ALA A 53 14.97 -15.74 -12.34
N GLU A 54 15.63 -15.92 -13.46
CA GLU A 54 16.55 -14.92 -14.01
C GLU A 54 15.82 -13.59 -14.22
N GLY A 55 16.45 -12.49 -13.81
CA GLY A 55 15.87 -11.14 -13.89
C GLY A 55 14.94 -10.75 -12.73
N THR A 56 14.67 -11.67 -11.79
CA THR A 56 13.76 -11.37 -10.65
C THR A 56 14.29 -10.24 -9.77
N ALA A 57 15.57 -10.24 -9.44
CA ALA A 57 16.17 -9.22 -8.57
C ALA A 57 16.09 -7.83 -9.20
N GLU A 58 16.39 -7.72 -10.51
CA GLU A 58 16.31 -6.49 -11.26
C GLU A 58 14.87 -5.97 -11.36
N ALA A 59 13.90 -6.85 -11.60
CA ALA A 59 12.48 -6.48 -11.66
C ALA A 59 11.97 -5.96 -10.31
N ILE A 60 12.38 -6.57 -9.19
CA ILE A 60 12.04 -6.12 -7.84
C ILE A 60 12.67 -4.75 -7.56
N ALA A 61 13.93 -4.56 -7.92
CA ALA A 61 14.62 -3.28 -7.72
C ALA A 61 13.99 -2.14 -8.53
N ASP A 62 13.64 -2.39 -9.80
CA ASP A 62 12.95 -1.41 -10.66
C ASP A 62 11.57 -1.05 -10.11
N ALA A 63 10.76 -2.05 -9.72
CA ALA A 63 9.44 -1.80 -9.14
C ALA A 63 9.53 -1.02 -7.83
N THR A 64 10.49 -1.35 -6.96
CA THR A 64 10.72 -0.65 -5.70
C THR A 64 11.07 0.82 -5.95
N ALA A 65 12.00 1.09 -6.86
CA ALA A 65 12.40 2.47 -7.20
C ALA A 65 11.23 3.30 -7.76
N LYS A 66 10.39 2.68 -8.61
CA LYS A 66 9.19 3.34 -9.17
C LYS A 66 8.12 3.62 -8.12
N LEU A 67 7.93 2.71 -7.17
CA LEU A 67 7.02 2.93 -6.03
C LEU A 67 7.53 4.05 -5.11
N GLU A 68 8.83 4.08 -4.81
CA GLU A 68 9.45 5.12 -3.98
C GLU A 68 9.40 6.51 -4.63
N SER A 69 9.56 6.57 -5.95
CA SER A 69 9.49 7.83 -6.71
C SER A 69 8.06 8.32 -6.99
N GLY A 70 7.04 7.46 -6.76
CA GLY A 70 5.66 7.74 -7.13
C GLY A 70 5.36 7.63 -8.64
N GLU A 71 6.27 7.04 -9.42
CA GLU A 71 6.04 6.76 -10.85
C GLU A 71 5.05 5.59 -11.03
N LEU A 72 5.08 4.63 -10.12
CA LEU A 72 4.20 3.47 -10.13
C LEU A 72 3.18 3.57 -9.00
N HIS A 73 1.90 3.49 -9.35
CA HIS A 73 0.79 3.34 -8.42
C HIS A 73 0.21 1.93 -8.54
N VAL A 74 -0.01 1.27 -7.40
CA VAL A 74 -0.49 -0.13 -7.38
C VAL A 74 -1.87 -0.25 -8.02
N PHE A 75 -2.75 0.74 -7.77
CA PHE A 75 -4.12 0.76 -8.27
C PHE A 75 -4.32 1.89 -9.28
N ASP A 76 -3.60 1.83 -10.40
CA ASP A 76 -3.81 2.72 -11.54
C ASP A 76 -5.17 2.45 -12.18
N CYS A 77 -6.07 3.44 -12.14
CA CYS A 77 -7.44 3.30 -12.61
C CYS A 77 -7.56 3.05 -14.12
N SER A 78 -6.50 3.32 -14.90
CA SER A 78 -6.46 3.02 -16.33
C SER A 78 -6.36 1.52 -16.63
N THR A 79 -5.93 0.72 -15.64
CA THR A 79 -5.78 -0.74 -15.78
C THR A 79 -7.05 -1.51 -15.39
N PHE A 80 -8.10 -0.85 -14.97
CA PHE A 80 -9.37 -1.50 -14.59
C PHE A 80 -10.26 -1.70 -15.82
N THR A 81 -11.02 -2.82 -15.86
CA THR A 81 -11.95 -3.18 -16.95
C THR A 81 -12.95 -2.07 -17.26
N SER A 82 -13.37 -1.35 -16.26
CA SER A 82 -14.17 -0.14 -16.40
C SER A 82 -13.32 1.01 -15.89
N ALA A 83 -12.97 1.94 -16.76
CA ALA A 83 -12.23 3.13 -16.35
C ALA A 83 -12.96 3.84 -15.21
N ILE A 84 -12.28 3.92 -14.06
CA ILE A 84 -12.83 4.56 -12.87
C ILE A 84 -12.23 5.95 -12.80
N THR A 85 -13.08 6.96 -12.76
CA THR A 85 -12.66 8.37 -12.62
C THR A 85 -13.04 8.94 -11.27
N SER A 86 -13.89 8.24 -10.52
CA SER A 86 -14.34 8.62 -9.16
C SER A 86 -14.76 7.37 -8.42
N TYR A 87 -14.42 7.28 -7.16
CA TYR A 87 -14.90 6.25 -6.24
C TYR A 87 -14.98 6.81 -4.83
N MET A 88 -16.20 6.82 -4.31
CA MET A 88 -16.47 7.25 -2.93
C MET A 88 -16.31 6.05 -2.00
N ALA A 89 -15.55 6.20 -0.94
CA ALA A 89 -15.35 5.18 0.08
C ALA A 89 -15.54 5.77 1.49
N ASP A 90 -15.93 4.92 2.41
CA ASP A 90 -15.86 5.21 3.83
C ASP A 90 -14.44 4.92 4.31
N VAL A 91 -13.70 5.97 4.67
CA VAL A 91 -12.29 5.87 5.08
C VAL A 91 -12.02 6.48 6.45
N ASP A 92 -13.00 7.05 7.08
CA ASP A 92 -12.85 7.58 8.44
C ASP A 92 -13.17 6.52 9.53
N THR A 93 -13.27 6.93 10.75
CA THR A 93 -13.51 6.05 11.91
C THR A 93 -14.81 6.36 12.62
N ASP A 94 -15.66 7.13 11.98
CA ASP A 94 -16.96 7.41 12.55
C ASP A 94 -17.89 6.19 12.50
N PRO A 95 -19.01 6.17 13.21
CA PRO A 95 -19.86 4.99 13.31
C PRO A 95 -20.85 4.83 12.17
N ASP A 96 -20.90 5.72 11.19
CA ASP A 96 -22.01 5.73 10.24
C ASP A 96 -21.81 4.90 8.97
N TYR A 97 -20.59 4.51 8.64
CA TYR A 97 -20.23 3.71 7.47
C TYR A 97 -20.70 4.32 6.13
N THR A 98 -20.69 5.63 6.02
CA THR A 98 -21.12 6.36 4.83
C THR A 98 -19.96 6.59 3.88
N PRO A 99 -20.00 6.12 2.61
CA PRO A 99 -18.94 6.40 1.64
C PRO A 99 -18.97 7.88 1.22
N ASP A 100 -18.22 8.71 1.88
CA ASP A 100 -18.22 10.17 1.73
C ASP A 100 -16.89 10.74 1.23
N THR A 101 -15.84 9.93 1.13
CA THR A 101 -14.51 10.36 0.73
C THR A 101 -14.16 9.88 -0.68
N GLU A 102 -13.80 10.84 -1.57
CA GLU A 102 -13.28 10.52 -2.90
C GLU A 102 -11.86 9.97 -2.79
N VAL A 103 -11.65 8.72 -3.20
CA VAL A 103 -10.38 8.02 -3.08
C VAL A 103 -9.61 7.88 -4.40
N VAL A 104 -10.17 8.33 -5.51
CA VAL A 104 -9.44 8.44 -6.78
C VAL A 104 -8.72 9.79 -6.83
N GLN A 105 -7.40 9.75 -6.88
CA GLN A 105 -6.54 10.94 -6.98
C GLN A 105 -5.63 10.78 -8.19
N ASP A 106 -5.62 11.76 -9.07
CA ASP A 106 -4.74 11.77 -10.26
C ASP A 106 -4.77 10.49 -11.11
N GLY A 107 -5.91 9.79 -11.12
CA GLY A 107 -6.11 8.59 -11.93
C GLY A 107 -5.70 7.27 -11.26
N TYR A 108 -5.41 7.28 -9.97
CA TYR A 108 -5.16 6.06 -9.17
C TYR A 108 -5.96 6.06 -7.87
N LEU A 109 -6.16 4.89 -7.26
CA LEU A 109 -6.76 4.78 -5.93
C LEU A 109 -5.67 5.05 -4.88
N ALA A 110 -5.85 6.11 -4.12
CA ALA A 110 -4.90 6.55 -3.09
C ALA A 110 -5.11 5.83 -1.75
N GLU A 111 -5.10 4.50 -1.75
CA GLU A 111 -5.39 3.66 -0.59
C GLU A 111 -4.49 3.95 0.62
N SER A 112 -3.21 4.23 0.39
CA SER A 112 -2.27 4.55 1.47
C SER A 112 -2.50 5.92 2.09
N THR A 113 -3.17 6.83 1.38
CA THR A 113 -3.49 8.18 1.88
C THR A 113 -4.76 8.17 2.69
N ALA A 114 -5.76 7.42 2.22
CA ALA A 114 -7.06 7.37 2.84
C ALA A 114 -7.04 6.40 4.05
N ARG A 115 -6.61 5.16 3.86
CA ARG A 115 -6.53 4.16 4.92
C ARG A 115 -5.67 2.97 4.51
N SER A 116 -4.99 2.32 5.47
CA SER A 116 -4.14 1.15 5.22
C SER A 116 -4.91 -0.11 4.81
N ALA A 117 -6.21 -0.19 5.09
CA ALA A 117 -7.08 -1.25 4.62
C ALA A 117 -8.14 -0.62 3.71
N PRO A 118 -8.09 -0.84 2.39
CA PRO A 118 -9.01 -0.20 1.48
C PRO A 118 -10.43 -0.71 1.69
N TYR A 119 -11.38 0.21 1.76
CA TYR A 119 -12.81 -0.06 1.80
C TYR A 119 -13.42 -0.10 0.42
N PHE A 120 -12.67 -0.43 -0.61
CA PHE A 120 -13.22 -0.52 -1.95
C PHE A 120 -13.70 -1.94 -2.27
N GLN A 121 -14.83 -2.03 -2.95
CA GLN A 121 -15.43 -3.27 -3.44
C GLN A 121 -15.40 -3.28 -4.97
N LEU A 122 -14.25 -2.96 -5.55
CA LEU A 122 -14.06 -2.86 -6.98
C LEU A 122 -13.48 -4.16 -7.52
N MET A 123 -14.00 -4.60 -8.66
CA MET A 123 -13.40 -5.66 -9.45
C MET A 123 -12.24 -5.06 -10.26
N ILE A 124 -11.04 -5.56 -10.01
CA ILE A 124 -9.81 -5.13 -10.68
C ILE A 124 -9.49 -6.16 -11.77
N ASP A 125 -9.04 -5.70 -12.93
CA ASP A 125 -8.64 -6.56 -14.04
C ASP A 125 -7.53 -7.54 -13.62
N GLY A 126 -7.68 -8.78 -14.08
CA GLY A 126 -6.72 -9.84 -13.78
C GLY A 126 -6.88 -10.47 -12.39
N ILE A 127 -7.91 -10.08 -11.61
CA ILE A 127 -8.26 -10.75 -10.35
C ILE A 127 -9.55 -11.54 -10.53
N ASP A 128 -9.47 -12.86 -10.35
CA ASP A 128 -10.61 -13.76 -10.34
C ASP A 128 -11.00 -14.09 -8.89
N LEU A 129 -12.28 -13.90 -8.57
CA LEU A 129 -12.82 -14.35 -7.28
C LEU A 129 -12.99 -15.87 -7.31
N LEU A 130 -12.20 -16.57 -6.53
CA LEU A 130 -12.23 -18.05 -6.45
C LEU A 130 -13.44 -18.56 -5.67
N ASP A 131 -13.98 -17.76 -4.76
CA ASP A 131 -15.19 -18.07 -4.00
C ASP A 131 -16.02 -16.79 -3.81
N THR A 132 -17.25 -16.82 -4.30
CA THR A 132 -18.22 -15.72 -4.18
C THR A 132 -19.12 -15.86 -2.96
N ASN A 133 -18.98 -16.92 -2.18
CA ASN A 133 -19.77 -17.21 -0.99
C ASN A 133 -18.98 -16.93 0.30
N PHE A 134 -18.60 -15.70 0.51
CA PHE A 134 -18.30 -15.26 1.88
C PHE A 134 -19.63 -15.05 2.59
N GLY A 135 -20.08 -16.07 3.27
CA GLY A 135 -21.31 -16.38 3.93
C GLY A 135 -22.14 -15.32 4.55
#